data_b9ed4b38a4c25901f9d8834162eea4f8
#
_entry.id   b9ed4b38a4c25901f9d8834162eea4f8
#
_cell.length_a   1.000
_cell.length_b   1.000
_cell.length_c   1.000
_cell.angle_alpha   90.00
_cell.angle_beta   90.00
_cell.angle_gamma   90.00
#
_symmetry.space_group_name_H-M   'P 1'
#
loop_
_entity.id
_entity.type
_entity.pdbx_description
1 polymer ?
#
loop_
_entity_poly.entity_id
_entity_poly.type
_entity_poly.pdbx_seq_one_letter_code
_entity_poly.pdbx_strand_id
1 'polypeptide(L)'
;MKILVVSGFLGAGKTTFIRTLAERTKKDFAVMENEYGAVNVDGDLLEQTNDLNIWELTEGCICCSMQNDFATSILTIANTVDPEYLIVEPTGVGMLSKIIENIQKIEYERITLLEPLTILDGTMYDRCMFEFSEICEDQIQSAGRILVSKMEYAAENERCSLKQKLIALNPEAEICVSHYTEQGDDWWASLLTSYLDKEIPMKEERELDLENLGLTEASLQSEQELILFLQGVVSGVFGDICRAKGYLPAGNGWLRF
;
A
#
# COMPACT_ATOMS: atom_id res chain seq x y z
N MET A 1 12.61 5.51 16.52
CA MET A 1 12.02 5.19 15.20
C MET A 1 10.50 5.32 15.27
N LYS A 2 9.90 6.08 14.37
CA LYS A 2 8.44 6.21 14.24
C LYS A 2 7.99 5.41 13.02
N ILE A 3 6.94 4.60 13.17
CA ILE A 3 6.43 3.73 12.11
C ILE A 3 5.14 4.31 11.56
N LEU A 4 5.08 4.56 10.25
CA LEU A 4 3.86 4.90 9.52
C LEU A 4 3.45 3.72 8.62
N VAL A 5 2.27 3.15 8.87
CA VAL A 5 1.70 2.14 7.98
C VAL A 5 0.89 2.82 6.88
N VAL A 6 1.26 2.56 5.63
CA VAL A 6 0.56 3.06 4.44
C VAL A 6 -0.11 1.87 3.76
N SER A 7 -1.37 1.63 4.12
CA SER A 7 -2.21 0.55 3.62
C SER A 7 -3.07 0.99 2.42
N GLY A 8 -3.77 0.05 1.84
CA GLY A 8 -4.70 0.26 0.72
C GLY A 8 -4.62 -0.88 -0.29
N PHE A 9 -5.72 -1.11 -0.99
CA PHE A 9 -5.84 -2.21 -1.94
C PHE A 9 -4.84 -2.12 -3.10
N LEU A 10 -4.72 -3.20 -3.86
CA LEU A 10 -3.81 -3.26 -5.01
C LEU A 10 -4.08 -2.12 -6.00
N GLY A 11 -3.02 -1.43 -6.42
CA GLY A 11 -3.11 -0.34 -7.38
C GLY A 11 -3.70 0.98 -6.85
N ALA A 12 -4.00 1.10 -5.56
CA ALA A 12 -4.56 2.33 -4.98
C ALA A 12 -3.62 3.56 -5.02
N GLY A 13 -2.34 3.36 -5.28
CA GLY A 13 -1.37 4.46 -5.39
C GLY A 13 -0.49 4.67 -4.16
N LYS A 14 -0.30 3.62 -3.33
CA LYS A 14 0.53 3.67 -2.11
C LYS A 14 1.95 4.18 -2.37
N THR A 15 2.66 3.54 -3.26
CA THR A 15 4.04 3.89 -3.63
C THR A 15 4.15 5.34 -4.14
N THR A 16 3.17 5.80 -4.95
CA THR A 16 3.12 7.20 -5.42
C THR A 16 2.94 8.18 -4.25
N PHE A 17 2.08 7.82 -3.29
CA PHE A 17 1.88 8.62 -2.09
C PHE A 17 3.16 8.70 -1.24
N ILE A 18 3.84 7.58 -1.01
CA ILE A 18 5.08 7.50 -0.23
C ILE A 18 6.15 8.43 -0.84
N ARG A 19 6.30 8.43 -2.15
CA ARG A 19 7.20 9.37 -2.85
C ARG A 19 6.80 10.81 -2.60
N THR A 20 5.52 11.13 -2.76
CA THR A 20 5.02 12.50 -2.52
C THR A 20 5.21 12.93 -1.07
N LEU A 21 5.01 12.02 -0.10
CA LEU A 21 5.26 12.29 1.31
C LEU A 21 6.72 12.67 1.55
N ALA A 22 7.66 11.91 1.00
CA ALA A 22 9.08 12.18 1.14
C ALA A 22 9.47 13.52 0.49
N GLU A 23 8.97 13.81 -0.72
CA GLU A 23 9.19 15.09 -1.41
C GLU A 23 8.65 16.29 -0.64
N ARG A 24 7.44 16.17 -0.05
CA ARG A 24 6.77 17.25 0.68
C ARG A 24 7.38 17.50 2.04
N THR A 25 7.71 16.47 2.77
CA THR A 25 8.25 16.59 4.13
C THR A 25 9.75 16.79 4.17
N LYS A 26 10.45 16.46 3.08
CA LYS A 26 11.93 16.49 2.98
C LYS A 26 12.60 15.70 4.11
N LYS A 27 11.96 14.61 4.52
CA LYS A 27 12.45 13.68 5.53
C LYS A 27 13.01 12.43 4.86
N ASP A 28 13.98 11.82 5.52
CA ASP A 28 14.53 10.53 5.13
C ASP A 28 13.67 9.42 5.72
N PHE A 29 13.32 8.44 4.89
CA PHE A 29 12.52 7.29 5.27
C PHE A 29 13.25 6.00 4.96
N ALA A 30 13.20 5.05 5.89
CA ALA A 30 13.32 3.66 5.54
C ALA A 30 11.95 3.16 5.09
N VAL A 31 11.88 2.37 4.01
CA VAL A 31 10.63 1.78 3.51
C VAL A 31 10.75 0.27 3.55
N MET A 32 9.83 -0.37 4.24
CA MET A 32 9.67 -1.80 4.29
C MET A 32 8.45 -2.18 3.45
N GLU A 33 8.70 -2.77 2.29
CA GLU A 33 7.66 -3.30 1.42
C GLU A 33 7.43 -4.78 1.73
N ASN A 34 6.18 -5.15 1.88
CA ASN A 34 5.78 -6.54 2.03
C ASN A 34 4.90 -6.91 0.83
N GLU A 35 5.51 -7.44 -0.24
CA GLU A 35 4.81 -7.86 -1.44
C GLU A 35 4.72 -9.40 -1.58
N TYR A 36 3.55 -9.88 -2.04
CA TYR A 36 3.39 -11.24 -2.52
C TYR A 36 4.04 -11.35 -3.91
N GLY A 37 5.15 -12.08 -4.04
CA GLY A 37 5.70 -12.44 -5.34
C GLY A 37 7.23 -12.31 -5.46
N ALA A 38 7.79 -13.14 -6.36
CA ALA A 38 9.23 -13.32 -6.54
C ALA A 38 9.92 -12.19 -7.35
N VAL A 39 9.20 -11.15 -7.78
CA VAL A 39 9.78 -10.05 -8.59
C VAL A 39 9.35 -8.71 -8.00
N ASN A 40 10.27 -8.02 -7.39
CA ASN A 40 10.08 -6.69 -6.85
C ASN A 40 10.17 -5.66 -8.00
N VAL A 41 9.03 -5.29 -8.58
CA VAL A 41 8.96 -4.28 -9.67
C VAL A 41 8.78 -2.88 -9.10
N ASP A 42 8.24 -2.75 -7.87
CA ASP A 42 7.97 -1.46 -7.27
C ASP A 42 9.21 -0.89 -6.57
N GLY A 43 10.14 -1.74 -6.13
CA GLY A 43 11.42 -1.32 -5.58
C GLY A 43 12.24 -0.46 -6.54
N ASP A 44 12.32 -0.82 -7.80
CA ASP A 44 12.98 -0.05 -8.84
C ASP A 44 12.39 1.36 -9.03
N LEU A 45 11.11 1.57 -8.68
CA LEU A 45 10.46 2.89 -8.74
C LEU A 45 10.89 3.83 -7.64
N LEU A 46 11.15 3.29 -6.47
CA LEU A 46 11.57 4.05 -5.31
C LEU A 46 13.07 4.41 -5.39
N GLU A 47 13.91 3.51 -5.93
CA GLU A 47 15.35 3.75 -6.15
C GLU A 47 15.64 4.85 -7.18
N GLN A 48 14.73 5.14 -8.09
CA GLN A 48 14.95 6.14 -9.17
C GLN A 48 14.91 7.60 -8.69
N THR A 49 14.59 7.88 -7.47
CA THR A 49 14.65 9.23 -6.89
C THR A 49 15.95 9.41 -6.13
N ASN A 50 16.95 9.97 -6.78
CA ASN A 50 18.31 10.23 -6.26
C ASN A 50 18.39 11.08 -4.98
N ASP A 51 17.26 11.61 -4.46
CA ASP A 51 17.19 12.45 -3.27
C ASP A 51 16.41 11.80 -2.10
N LEU A 52 15.90 10.59 -2.28
CA LEU A 52 15.19 9.87 -1.23
C LEU A 52 16.09 8.74 -0.73
N ASN A 53 16.52 8.81 0.51
CA ASN A 53 17.14 7.67 1.20
C ASN A 53 16.06 6.62 1.48
N ILE A 54 15.70 5.87 0.46
CA ILE A 54 14.80 4.73 0.54
C ILE A 54 15.66 3.50 0.68
N TRP A 55 15.64 2.93 1.87
CA TRP A 55 16.28 1.65 2.15
C TRP A 55 15.21 0.57 1.92
N GLU A 56 15.26 -0.06 0.76
CA GLU A 56 14.44 -1.24 0.52
C GLU A 56 14.98 -2.42 1.29
N LEU A 57 14.10 -2.99 2.08
CA LEU A 57 14.34 -4.27 2.72
C LEU A 57 13.53 -5.33 1.98
N THR A 58 14.13 -5.82 0.90
CA THR A 58 13.65 -7.01 0.22
C THR A 58 14.06 -8.23 1.02
N GLU A 59 13.25 -8.63 1.99
CA GLU A 59 13.37 -9.96 2.58
C GLU A 59 12.62 -10.96 1.73
N GLY A 60 13.33 -12.01 1.30
CA GLY A 60 12.72 -13.12 0.57
C GLY A 60 11.64 -13.77 1.43
N CYS A 61 10.44 -13.90 0.86
CA CYS A 61 9.31 -14.73 1.30
C CYS A 61 9.06 -14.80 2.81
N ILE A 62 8.46 -13.77 3.37
CA ILE A 62 7.89 -13.80 4.73
C ILE A 62 6.58 -14.61 4.79
N CYS A 63 6.24 -15.33 3.73
CA CYS A 63 4.93 -15.97 3.54
C CYS A 63 4.65 -17.24 4.35
N CYS A 64 5.63 -17.84 5.03
CA CYS A 64 5.41 -19.19 5.59
C CYS A 64 5.54 -19.35 7.11
N SER A 65 5.90 -18.26 7.86
CA SER A 65 5.96 -18.32 9.34
C SER A 65 5.74 -16.96 10.00
N MET A 66 4.93 -16.21 9.47
CA MET A 66 4.75 -14.77 9.28
C MET A 66 4.85 -13.83 10.51
N GLN A 67 4.45 -14.22 11.69
CA GLN A 67 4.32 -13.25 12.80
C GLN A 67 5.67 -12.93 13.46
N ASN A 68 6.57 -13.90 13.53
CA ASN A 68 7.87 -13.71 14.19
C ASN A 68 8.86 -12.98 13.26
N ASP A 69 8.76 -13.17 11.95
CA ASP A 69 9.71 -12.60 11.00
C ASP A 69 9.46 -11.11 10.79
N PHE A 70 8.19 -10.67 10.68
CA PHE A 70 7.83 -9.26 10.53
C PHE A 70 8.28 -8.40 11.73
N ALA A 71 7.96 -8.84 12.95
CA ALA A 71 8.39 -8.17 14.16
C ALA A 71 9.92 -8.16 14.29
N THR A 72 10.57 -9.27 13.95
CA THR A 72 12.04 -9.40 13.98
C THR A 72 12.69 -8.46 12.96
N SER A 73 12.11 -8.32 11.76
CA SER A 73 12.61 -7.40 10.74
C SER A 73 12.55 -5.95 11.21
N ILE A 74 11.42 -5.51 11.78
CA ILE A 74 11.30 -4.16 12.36
C ILE A 74 12.32 -3.92 13.48
N LEU A 75 12.49 -4.89 14.40
CA LEU A 75 13.48 -4.79 15.46
C LEU A 75 14.92 -4.75 14.92
N THR A 76 15.19 -5.50 13.87
CA THR A 76 16.50 -5.49 13.20
C THR A 76 16.75 -4.12 12.58
N ILE A 77 15.80 -3.55 11.86
CA ILE A 77 15.89 -2.20 11.29
C ILE A 77 16.14 -1.16 12.40
N ALA A 78 15.38 -1.25 13.49
CA ALA A 78 15.52 -0.33 14.63
C ALA A 78 16.90 -0.41 15.29
N ASN A 79 17.55 -1.59 15.26
CA ASN A 79 18.85 -1.79 15.91
C ASN A 79 20.04 -1.56 14.98
N THR A 80 19.88 -1.74 13.66
CA THR A 80 21.00 -1.67 12.71
C THR A 80 21.03 -0.36 11.92
N VAL A 81 19.86 0.12 11.47
CA VAL A 81 19.72 1.33 10.66
C VAL A 81 19.30 2.52 11.54
N ASP A 82 18.41 2.28 12.51
CA ASP A 82 17.84 3.27 13.45
C ASP A 82 17.30 4.53 12.74
N PRO A 83 16.44 4.38 11.72
CA PRO A 83 15.91 5.53 11.00
C PRO A 83 14.97 6.35 11.90
N GLU A 84 14.85 7.66 11.66
CA GLU A 84 13.85 8.48 12.35
C GLU A 84 12.44 7.99 12.01
N TYR A 85 12.19 7.67 10.72
CA TYR A 85 10.91 7.20 10.21
C TYR A 85 11.06 5.90 9.43
N LEU A 86 10.19 4.93 9.73
CA LEU A 86 10.00 3.71 8.95
C LEU A 86 8.60 3.73 8.34
N ILE A 87 8.50 3.67 7.02
CA ILE A 87 7.24 3.42 6.34
C ILE A 87 7.09 1.92 6.13
N VAL A 88 5.95 1.39 6.54
CA VAL A 88 5.56 0.01 6.25
C VAL A 88 4.47 0.04 5.19
N GLU A 89 4.79 -0.47 3.99
CA GLU A 89 3.83 -0.69 2.90
C GLU A 89 3.45 -2.17 2.86
N PRO A 90 2.34 -2.59 3.48
CA PRO A 90 1.89 -3.96 3.41
C PRO A 90 1.36 -4.30 2.02
N THR A 91 1.31 -5.60 1.70
CA THR A 91 0.62 -6.06 0.48
C THR A 91 -0.80 -5.51 0.41
N GLY A 92 -1.25 -5.17 -0.80
CA GLY A 92 -2.57 -4.57 -1.00
C GLY A 92 -3.75 -5.45 -0.57
N VAL A 93 -3.51 -6.73 -0.28
CA VAL A 93 -4.49 -7.68 0.23
C VAL A 93 -4.28 -8.00 1.72
N GLY A 94 -3.37 -7.30 2.38
CA GLY A 94 -3.11 -7.44 3.81
C GLY A 94 -4.19 -6.76 4.68
N MET A 95 -4.51 -7.38 5.80
CA MET A 95 -5.37 -6.78 6.81
C MET A 95 -4.58 -5.77 7.64
N LEU A 96 -5.04 -4.52 7.64
CA LEU A 96 -4.36 -3.43 8.36
C LEU A 96 -4.37 -3.66 9.88
N SER A 97 -5.49 -4.18 10.41
CA SER A 97 -5.62 -4.50 11.84
C SER A 97 -4.50 -5.43 12.32
N LYS A 98 -4.13 -6.44 11.53
CA LYS A 98 -3.09 -7.41 11.87
C LYS A 98 -1.69 -6.80 11.85
N ILE A 99 -1.42 -5.95 10.88
CA ILE A 99 -0.15 -5.21 10.81
C ILE A 99 0.02 -4.33 12.05
N ILE A 100 -1.03 -3.59 12.41
CA ILE A 100 -1.03 -2.74 13.59
C ILE A 100 -0.82 -3.56 14.86
N GLU A 101 -1.58 -4.65 15.04
CA GLU A 101 -1.42 -5.57 16.18
C GLU A 101 0.03 -6.07 16.32
N ASN A 102 0.65 -6.47 15.22
CA ASN A 102 2.02 -6.97 15.23
C ASN A 102 3.04 -5.87 15.58
N ILE A 103 2.82 -4.63 15.13
CA ILE A 103 3.67 -3.50 15.49
C ILE A 103 3.47 -3.14 16.97
N GLN A 104 2.23 -3.12 17.46
CA GLN A 104 1.94 -2.81 18.86
C GLN A 104 2.59 -3.78 19.84
N LYS A 105 2.77 -5.06 19.47
CA LYS A 105 3.47 -6.05 20.30
C LYS A 105 4.95 -5.73 20.53
N ILE A 106 5.56 -4.92 19.66
CA ILE A 106 6.97 -4.53 19.70
C ILE A 106 7.18 -3.05 20.00
N GLU A 107 6.10 -2.29 20.27
CA GLU A 107 6.21 -0.89 20.69
C GLU A 107 6.92 -0.79 22.04
N TYR A 108 7.84 0.15 22.11
CA TYR A 108 8.55 0.55 23.35
C TYR A 108 9.13 1.96 23.14
N GLU A 109 9.84 2.53 24.11
CA GLU A 109 10.35 3.90 24.08
C GLU A 109 11.02 4.34 22.76
N ARG A 110 11.62 3.39 22.02
CA ARG A 110 12.32 3.66 20.76
C ARG A 110 11.51 3.36 19.51
N ILE A 111 10.39 2.65 19.62
CA ILE A 111 9.52 2.27 18.50
C ILE A 111 8.11 2.74 18.81
N THR A 112 7.57 3.63 18.00
CA THR A 112 6.24 4.20 18.19
C THR A 112 5.45 4.16 16.90
N LEU A 113 4.20 3.72 16.96
CA LEU A 113 3.30 3.66 15.83
C LEU A 113 2.60 5.02 15.62
N LEU A 114 2.77 5.58 14.43
CA LEU A 114 1.99 6.72 13.97
C LEU A 114 0.60 6.28 13.53
N GLU A 115 -0.29 7.25 13.38
CA GLU A 115 -1.66 7.02 12.95
C GLU A 115 -1.67 6.38 11.55
N PRO A 116 -2.23 5.15 11.40
CA PRO A 116 -2.19 4.40 10.15
C PRO A 116 -3.02 5.07 9.06
N LEU A 117 -2.56 4.96 7.83
CA LEU A 117 -3.17 5.58 6.67
C LEU A 117 -3.60 4.51 5.66
N THR A 118 -4.82 4.64 5.13
CA THR A 118 -5.31 3.82 4.02
C THR A 118 -5.54 4.65 2.79
N ILE A 119 -4.94 4.25 1.66
CA ILE A 119 -5.21 4.84 0.34
C ILE A 119 -6.26 3.99 -0.36
N LEU A 120 -7.36 4.62 -0.71
CA LEU A 120 -8.51 3.98 -1.35
C LEU A 120 -8.67 4.48 -2.78
N ASP A 121 -8.63 3.58 -3.74
CA ASP A 121 -9.02 3.88 -5.12
C ASP A 121 -10.55 4.08 -5.17
N GLY A 122 -10.99 5.32 -5.30
CA GLY A 122 -12.43 5.64 -5.28
C GLY A 122 -13.20 5.04 -6.46
N THR A 123 -12.53 4.80 -7.59
CA THR A 123 -13.15 4.17 -8.78
C THR A 123 -13.39 2.68 -8.60
N MET A 124 -12.64 2.05 -7.68
CA MET A 124 -12.70 0.61 -7.41
C MET A 124 -13.44 0.26 -6.11
N TYR A 125 -13.95 1.27 -5.39
CA TYR A 125 -14.56 1.07 -4.07
C TYR A 125 -15.68 0.01 -4.07
N ASP A 126 -16.69 0.16 -4.95
CA ASP A 126 -17.83 -0.75 -4.96
C ASP A 126 -17.42 -2.18 -5.37
N ARG A 127 -16.44 -2.32 -6.27
CA ARG A 127 -15.87 -3.60 -6.65
C ARG A 127 -15.08 -4.23 -5.50
N CYS A 128 -14.23 -3.46 -4.83
CA CYS A 128 -13.46 -3.92 -3.67
C CYS A 128 -14.39 -4.41 -2.55
N MET A 129 -15.44 -3.66 -2.25
CA MET A 129 -16.46 -4.04 -1.26
C MET A 129 -17.28 -5.27 -1.67
N PHE A 130 -17.44 -5.53 -2.94
CA PHE A 130 -18.16 -6.70 -3.44
C PHE A 130 -17.29 -7.97 -3.45
N GLU A 131 -16.07 -7.88 -3.97
CA GLU A 131 -15.17 -9.03 -4.17
C GLU A 131 -14.30 -9.33 -2.94
N PHE A 132 -13.90 -8.30 -2.17
CA PHE A 132 -12.92 -8.37 -1.08
C PHE A 132 -13.39 -7.61 0.16
N SER A 133 -14.67 -7.74 0.53
CA SER A 133 -15.31 -6.96 1.59
C SER A 133 -14.52 -6.98 2.90
N GLU A 134 -14.06 -8.15 3.36
CA GLU A 134 -13.36 -8.30 4.63
C GLU A 134 -12.07 -7.47 4.69
N ILE A 135 -11.29 -7.47 3.61
CA ILE A 135 -10.04 -6.69 3.56
C ILE A 135 -10.34 -5.20 3.43
N CYS A 136 -11.25 -4.84 2.50
CA CYS A 136 -11.57 -3.44 2.29
C CYS A 136 -12.18 -2.80 3.54
N GLU A 137 -13.08 -3.51 4.22
CA GLU A 137 -13.63 -3.05 5.50
C GLU A 137 -12.56 -2.96 6.59
N ASP A 138 -11.68 -3.95 6.70
CA ASP A 138 -10.61 -3.92 7.68
C ASP A 138 -9.67 -2.73 7.45
N GLN A 139 -9.23 -2.52 6.21
CA GLN A 139 -8.35 -1.40 5.85
C GLN A 139 -9.01 -0.05 6.12
N ILE A 140 -10.32 0.09 5.91
CA ILE A 140 -11.08 1.30 6.19
C ILE A 140 -11.27 1.49 7.71
N GLN A 141 -11.72 0.46 8.43
CA GLN A 141 -12.05 0.54 9.85
C GLN A 141 -10.83 0.72 10.75
N SER A 142 -9.68 0.19 10.33
CA SER A 142 -8.44 0.24 11.11
C SER A 142 -7.59 1.48 10.80
N ALA A 143 -7.95 2.26 9.78
CA ALA A 143 -7.23 3.50 9.45
C ALA A 143 -7.58 4.64 10.41
N GLY A 144 -6.58 5.47 10.76
CA GLY A 144 -6.83 6.78 11.33
C GLY A 144 -7.10 7.82 10.26
N ARG A 145 -6.50 7.63 9.08
CA ARG A 145 -6.72 8.50 7.91
C ARG A 145 -7.03 7.70 6.66
N ILE A 146 -7.98 8.20 5.87
CA ILE A 146 -8.38 7.58 4.60
C ILE A 146 -8.22 8.61 3.49
N LEU A 147 -7.33 8.31 2.53
CA LEU A 147 -7.10 9.14 1.35
C LEU A 147 -7.74 8.50 0.14
N VAL A 148 -8.69 9.19 -0.48
CA VAL A 148 -9.32 8.70 -1.70
C VAL A 148 -8.50 9.17 -2.90
N SER A 149 -8.03 8.23 -3.69
CA SER A 149 -7.27 8.45 -4.92
C SER A 149 -8.16 8.23 -6.17
N LYS A 150 -7.69 8.71 -7.30
CA LYS A 150 -8.28 8.52 -8.64
C LYS A 150 -9.71 9.04 -8.82
N MET A 151 -10.08 10.02 -8.00
CA MET A 151 -11.37 10.71 -8.08
C MET A 151 -11.25 12.15 -8.58
N GLU A 152 -10.15 12.53 -9.21
CA GLU A 152 -9.87 13.90 -9.66
C GLU A 152 -10.90 14.38 -10.69
N TYR A 153 -11.40 13.46 -11.53
CA TYR A 153 -12.38 13.76 -12.56
C TYR A 153 -13.82 13.38 -12.18
N ALA A 154 -14.02 12.82 -10.97
CA ALA A 154 -15.35 12.45 -10.50
C ALA A 154 -16.16 13.68 -10.14
N ALA A 155 -17.49 13.60 -10.34
CA ALA A 155 -18.39 14.65 -9.94
C ALA A 155 -18.40 14.83 -8.42
N GLU A 156 -18.69 16.04 -7.94
CA GLU A 156 -18.69 16.36 -6.50
C GLU A 156 -19.70 15.49 -5.71
N ASN A 157 -20.86 15.20 -6.30
CA ASN A 157 -21.85 14.33 -5.69
C ASN A 157 -21.35 12.89 -5.50
N GLU A 158 -20.51 12.37 -6.42
CA GLU A 158 -19.92 11.04 -6.30
C GLU A 158 -18.91 11.01 -5.17
N ARG A 159 -18.03 12.03 -5.09
CA ARG A 159 -17.07 12.19 -3.98
C ARG A 159 -17.77 12.33 -2.64
N CYS A 160 -18.84 13.12 -2.57
CA CYS A 160 -19.64 13.27 -1.35
C CYS A 160 -20.33 11.96 -0.96
N SER A 161 -20.89 11.23 -1.92
CA SER A 161 -21.53 9.92 -1.67
C SER A 161 -20.51 8.91 -1.11
N LEU A 162 -19.34 8.82 -1.73
CA LEU A 162 -18.26 7.94 -1.23
C LEU A 162 -17.81 8.36 0.17
N LYS A 163 -17.64 9.65 0.43
CA LYS A 163 -17.29 10.15 1.78
C LYS A 163 -18.30 9.71 2.83
N GLN A 164 -19.60 9.77 2.53
CA GLN A 164 -20.65 9.32 3.46
C GLN A 164 -20.58 7.82 3.74
N LYS A 165 -20.30 7.00 2.71
CA LYS A 165 -20.09 5.55 2.87
C LYS A 165 -18.89 5.27 3.79
N LEU A 166 -17.79 6.00 3.61
CA LEU A 166 -16.57 5.86 4.43
C LEU A 166 -16.79 6.30 5.88
N ILE A 167 -17.51 7.42 6.10
CA ILE A 167 -17.88 7.87 7.46
C ILE A 167 -18.75 6.83 8.16
N ALA A 168 -19.66 6.17 7.44
CA ALA A 168 -20.51 5.12 8.03
C ALA A 168 -19.69 3.89 8.47
N LEU A 169 -18.58 3.58 7.79
CA LEU A 169 -17.68 2.46 8.13
C LEU A 169 -16.66 2.84 9.21
N ASN A 170 -16.14 4.06 9.17
CA ASN A 170 -15.18 4.58 10.14
C ASN A 170 -15.45 6.06 10.42
N PRO A 171 -16.29 6.38 11.41
CA PRO A 171 -16.65 7.75 11.76
C PRO A 171 -15.51 8.54 12.42
N GLU A 172 -14.47 7.86 12.92
CA GLU A 172 -13.35 8.48 13.62
C GLU A 172 -12.19 8.84 12.69
N ALA A 173 -12.15 8.28 11.49
CA ALA A 173 -11.07 8.55 10.55
C ALA A 173 -11.17 9.96 9.93
N GLU A 174 -10.03 10.59 9.75
CA GLU A 174 -9.91 11.76 8.87
C GLU A 174 -10.04 11.31 7.41
N ILE A 175 -11.10 11.76 6.71
CA ILE A 175 -11.38 11.32 5.32
C ILE A 175 -11.11 12.47 4.34
N CYS A 176 -10.11 12.28 3.49
CA CYS A 176 -9.71 13.19 2.43
C CYS A 176 -10.20 12.65 1.07
N VAL A 177 -11.22 13.29 0.47
CA VAL A 177 -11.75 12.95 -0.86
C VAL A 177 -11.26 13.87 -1.98
N SER A 178 -10.56 14.95 -1.65
CA SER A 178 -9.77 15.74 -2.59
C SER A 178 -8.41 15.07 -2.79
N HIS A 179 -7.75 15.38 -3.92
CA HIS A 179 -6.41 14.81 -4.12
C HIS A 179 -5.46 15.28 -3.03
N TYR A 180 -4.70 14.35 -2.45
CA TYR A 180 -3.83 14.65 -1.28
C TYR A 180 -2.74 15.69 -1.59
N THR A 181 -2.37 15.88 -2.86
CA THR A 181 -1.41 16.93 -3.27
C THR A 181 -1.94 18.35 -3.07
N GLU A 182 -3.25 18.52 -2.91
CA GLU A 182 -3.89 19.81 -2.61
C GLU A 182 -3.77 20.19 -1.13
N GLN A 183 -3.34 19.25 -0.28
CA GLN A 183 -3.16 19.48 1.14
C GLN A 183 -1.93 20.37 1.42
N GLY A 184 -2.06 21.23 2.42
CA GLY A 184 -0.99 22.14 2.86
C GLY A 184 0.13 21.43 3.62
N ASP A 185 1.26 22.12 3.81
CA ASP A 185 2.45 21.56 4.44
C ASP A 185 2.19 21.12 5.90
N ASP A 186 1.31 21.81 6.64
CA ASP A 186 0.94 21.43 8.01
C ASP A 186 0.24 20.05 8.05
N TRP A 187 -0.58 19.77 7.04
CA TRP A 187 -1.22 18.47 6.92
C TRP A 187 -0.20 17.36 6.67
N TRP A 188 0.75 17.59 5.75
CA TRP A 188 1.83 16.64 5.49
C TRP A 188 2.69 16.40 6.74
N ALA A 189 3.01 17.46 7.49
CA ALA A 189 3.75 17.34 8.74
C ALA A 189 2.96 16.56 9.81
N SER A 190 1.63 16.69 9.83
CA SER A 190 0.78 15.99 10.79
C SER A 190 0.81 14.48 10.63
N LEU A 191 1.06 13.95 9.41
CA LEU A 191 1.22 12.51 9.16
C LEU A 191 2.39 11.90 9.94
N LEU A 192 3.39 12.70 10.28
CA LEU A 192 4.61 12.27 10.97
C LEU A 192 4.60 12.61 12.47
N THR A 193 3.51 13.20 12.97
CA THR A 193 3.38 13.65 14.36
C THR A 193 2.13 13.13 15.07
N SER A 194 1.12 12.65 14.35
CA SER A 194 -0.06 12.02 14.94
C SER A 194 0.24 10.57 15.28
N TYR A 195 -0.04 10.18 16.52
CA TYR A 195 0.16 8.83 17.03
C TYR A 195 -1.15 8.07 17.11
N LEU A 196 -1.10 6.76 16.95
CA LEU A 196 -2.25 5.90 17.17
C LEU A 196 -2.53 5.83 18.69
N ASP A 197 -3.64 6.43 19.12
CA ASP A 197 -4.06 6.50 20.54
C ASP A 197 -5.34 5.65 20.79
N LYS A 198 -5.50 4.58 20.03
CA LYS A 198 -6.66 3.68 20.20
C LYS A 198 -6.29 2.21 20.00
N GLU A 199 -6.99 1.36 20.76
CA GLU A 199 -6.95 -0.08 20.50
C GLU A 199 -7.80 -0.39 19.28
N ILE A 200 -7.21 -1.16 18.34
CA ILE A 200 -7.92 -1.62 17.15
C ILE A 200 -8.56 -2.97 17.45
N PRO A 201 -9.86 -3.16 17.14
CA PRO A 201 -10.53 -4.44 17.37
C PRO A 201 -9.84 -5.57 16.60
N MET A 202 -9.46 -6.63 17.31
CA MET A 202 -8.88 -7.82 16.69
C MET A 202 -9.93 -8.51 15.80
N LYS A 203 -9.58 -8.76 14.55
CA LYS A 203 -10.37 -9.60 13.64
C LYS A 203 -9.67 -10.94 13.42
N GLU A 204 -10.46 -12.00 13.28
CA GLU A 204 -9.93 -13.28 12.85
C GLU A 204 -9.43 -13.18 11.41
N GLU A 205 -8.23 -13.67 11.18
CA GLU A 205 -7.63 -13.71 9.84
C GLU A 205 -8.30 -14.84 9.05
N ARG A 206 -8.84 -14.52 7.89
CA ARG A 206 -9.18 -15.49 6.86
C ARG A 206 -8.15 -15.40 5.77
N GLU A 207 -7.48 -16.49 5.50
CA GLU A 207 -6.58 -16.58 4.35
C GLU A 207 -7.41 -16.38 3.08
N LEU A 208 -7.03 -15.37 2.30
CA LEU A 208 -7.51 -15.25 0.93
C LEU A 208 -6.75 -16.25 0.08
N ASP A 209 -7.49 -17.07 -0.63
CA ASP A 209 -6.95 -17.99 -1.63
C ASP A 209 -6.58 -17.22 -2.92
N LEU A 210 -5.55 -16.35 -2.79
CA LEU A 210 -5.01 -15.59 -3.90
C LEU A 210 -3.76 -16.27 -4.43
N GLU A 211 -3.83 -16.73 -5.67
CA GLU A 211 -2.67 -17.25 -6.36
C GLU A 211 -1.82 -16.13 -6.94
N ASN A 212 -0.51 -16.24 -6.78
CA ASN A 212 0.46 -15.35 -7.39
C ASN A 212 1.27 -16.12 -8.44
N LEU A 213 1.30 -15.61 -9.66
CA LEU A 213 2.07 -16.17 -10.76
C LEU A 213 3.15 -15.18 -11.22
N GLY A 214 4.40 -15.50 -10.94
CA GLY A 214 5.56 -14.81 -11.49
C GLY A 214 6.10 -15.51 -12.73
N LEU A 215 6.24 -14.79 -13.84
CA LEU A 215 6.87 -15.27 -15.06
C LEU A 215 8.21 -14.56 -15.25
N THR A 216 9.30 -15.32 -15.30
CA THR A 216 10.63 -14.84 -15.65
C THR A 216 10.97 -15.28 -17.09
N GLU A 217 11.89 -14.55 -17.73
CA GLU A 217 12.35 -14.82 -19.10
C GLU A 217 11.23 -14.76 -20.16
N ALA A 218 10.11 -14.11 -19.86
CA ALA A 218 9.06 -13.85 -20.81
C ALA A 218 9.49 -12.76 -21.82
N SER A 219 9.16 -12.95 -23.08
CA SER A 219 9.40 -11.96 -24.14
C SER A 219 8.24 -11.96 -25.12
N LEU A 220 7.97 -10.81 -25.71
CA LEU A 220 6.96 -10.63 -26.75
C LEU A 220 7.62 -10.16 -28.06
N GLN A 221 7.01 -10.48 -29.20
CA GLN A 221 7.55 -10.06 -30.49
C GLN A 221 7.24 -8.60 -30.80
N SER A 222 6.17 -8.04 -30.20
CA SER A 222 5.72 -6.68 -30.45
C SER A 222 4.89 -6.12 -29.29
N GLU A 223 4.74 -4.79 -29.26
CA GLU A 223 3.83 -4.09 -28.34
C GLU A 223 2.36 -4.53 -28.49
N GLN A 224 1.96 -4.91 -29.72
CA GLN A 224 0.60 -5.36 -29.99
C GLN A 224 0.27 -6.69 -29.28
N GLU A 225 1.25 -7.57 -29.14
CA GLU A 225 1.07 -8.80 -28.36
C GLU A 225 0.85 -8.50 -26.88
N LEU A 226 1.53 -7.49 -26.32
CA LEU A 226 1.27 -7.05 -24.95
C LEU A 226 -0.15 -6.51 -24.80
N ILE A 227 -0.60 -5.67 -25.72
CA ILE A 227 -1.96 -5.11 -25.68
C ILE A 227 -2.99 -6.25 -25.75
N LEU A 228 -2.79 -7.23 -26.62
CA LEU A 228 -3.67 -8.39 -26.74
C LEU A 228 -3.68 -9.24 -25.45
N PHE A 229 -2.51 -9.46 -24.85
CA PHE A 229 -2.41 -10.13 -23.56
C PHE A 229 -3.15 -9.38 -22.46
N LEU A 230 -2.93 -8.08 -22.34
CA LEU A 230 -3.63 -7.23 -21.34
C LEU A 230 -5.15 -7.17 -21.57
N GLN A 231 -5.60 -7.19 -22.82
CA GLN A 231 -7.03 -7.34 -23.13
C GLN A 231 -7.59 -8.68 -22.63
N GLY A 232 -6.81 -9.78 -22.76
CA GLY A 232 -7.16 -11.07 -22.19
C GLY A 232 -7.25 -11.05 -20.67
N VAL A 233 -6.31 -10.34 -20.00
CA VAL A 233 -6.34 -10.14 -18.55
C VAL A 233 -7.62 -9.39 -18.12
N VAL A 234 -7.91 -8.26 -18.77
CA VAL A 234 -9.07 -7.42 -18.42
C VAL A 234 -10.40 -8.09 -18.72
N SER A 235 -10.44 -8.91 -19.79
CA SER A 235 -11.67 -9.62 -20.20
C SER A 235 -11.93 -10.92 -19.43
N GLY A 236 -11.05 -11.30 -18.49
CA GLY A 236 -11.21 -12.50 -17.69
C GLY A 236 -10.91 -13.81 -18.42
N VAL A 237 -10.27 -13.75 -19.60
CA VAL A 237 -9.86 -14.98 -20.37
C VAL A 237 -8.93 -15.88 -19.56
N PHE A 238 -8.11 -15.28 -18.69
CA PHE A 238 -7.16 -15.97 -17.83
C PHE A 238 -7.66 -16.16 -16.39
N GLY A 239 -8.95 -15.95 -16.14
CA GLY A 239 -9.54 -15.94 -14.80
C GLY A 239 -9.68 -14.53 -14.23
N ASP A 240 -10.08 -14.44 -12.96
CA ASP A 240 -10.25 -13.16 -12.27
C ASP A 240 -8.88 -12.67 -11.77
N ILE A 241 -8.24 -11.83 -12.56
CA ILE A 241 -6.93 -11.27 -12.23
C ILE A 241 -7.12 -9.90 -11.57
N CYS A 242 -6.72 -9.79 -10.30
CA CYS A 242 -6.82 -8.55 -9.54
C CYS A 242 -5.76 -7.52 -9.94
N ARG A 243 -4.57 -7.98 -10.34
CA ARG A 243 -3.45 -7.12 -10.74
C ARG A 243 -2.52 -7.86 -11.68
N ALA A 244 -2.02 -7.16 -12.69
CA ALA A 244 -0.90 -7.59 -13.50
C ALA A 244 0.10 -6.43 -13.58
N LYS A 245 1.38 -6.72 -13.39
CA LYS A 245 2.48 -5.78 -13.58
C LYS A 245 3.67 -6.51 -14.17
N GLY A 246 4.48 -5.84 -14.94
CA GLY A 246 5.65 -6.48 -15.51
C GLY A 246 6.56 -5.57 -16.29
N TYR A 247 7.74 -6.09 -16.52
CA TYR A 247 8.79 -5.54 -17.34
C TYR A 247 9.27 -6.65 -18.28
N LEU A 248 9.12 -6.46 -19.59
CA LEU A 248 9.52 -7.49 -20.54
C LEU A 248 10.01 -6.90 -21.86
N PRO A 249 10.93 -7.58 -22.56
CA PRO A 249 11.32 -7.21 -23.91
C PRO A 249 10.17 -7.47 -24.90
N ALA A 250 9.92 -6.49 -25.77
CA ALA A 250 8.94 -6.59 -26.84
C ALA A 250 9.52 -5.95 -28.11
N GLY A 251 9.77 -6.75 -29.12
CA GLY A 251 10.44 -6.33 -30.35
C GLY A 251 11.84 -5.79 -30.06
N ASN A 252 12.08 -4.51 -30.34
CA ASN A 252 13.38 -3.86 -30.17
C ASN A 252 13.52 -3.06 -28.84
N GLY A 253 12.54 -3.15 -27.94
CA GLY A 253 12.51 -2.36 -26.72
C GLY A 253 12.04 -3.16 -25.50
N TRP A 254 12.02 -2.46 -24.36
CA TRP A 254 11.45 -2.96 -23.12
C TRP A 254 10.16 -2.22 -22.84
N LEU A 255 9.12 -2.95 -22.46
CA LEU A 255 7.83 -2.40 -22.09
C LEU A 255 7.54 -2.67 -20.62
N ARG A 256 6.91 -1.70 -20.00
CA ARG A 256 6.36 -1.79 -18.65
C ARG A 256 4.84 -1.69 -18.71
N PHE A 257 4.14 -2.49 -17.88
CA PHE A 257 2.68 -2.48 -17.76
C PHE A 257 2.25 -2.71 -16.31
#